data_b4f9391482477df4600086c64696c10b
#
_entry.id   b4f9391482477df4600086c64696c10b
#
_cell.length_a   1.000
_cell.length_b   1.000
_cell.length_c   1.000
_cell.angle_alpha   90.00
_cell.angle_beta   90.00
_cell.angle_gamma   90.00
#
_symmetry.space_group_name_H-M   'P 1'
#
loop_
_entity.id
_entity.type
_entity.pdbx_description
1 polymer ?
#
loop_
_entity_poly.entity_id
_entity_poly.type
_entity_poly.pdbx_seq_one_letter_code
_entity_poly.pdbx_strand_id
1 'polypeptide(L)'
;MLDLRSNVGGYPETVAYLAGRLLGDKAVKLSEVTYRDHHRQWWTPDLPAGTAVPVDMPVAVLVSGRTFSSGEALAYHLQARGRVTIVGERTPGAADHVTDIRLAATVTGELPFGYCTDSVTGTNWEGRGVAPQVDCAAGDAIDAALAHMTG
;
A
#
# COMPACT_ATOMS: atom_id res chain seq x y z
N MET A 1 -12.35 7.55 5.74
CA MET A 1 -11.67 6.26 6.00
C MET A 1 -11.62 5.42 4.75
N LEU A 2 -10.55 4.65 4.57
CA LEU A 2 -10.38 3.64 3.54
C LEU A 2 -10.15 2.29 4.22
N ASP A 3 -11.04 1.32 3.99
CA ASP A 3 -10.97 0.02 4.65
C ASP A 3 -10.27 -1.01 3.73
N LEU A 4 -9.07 -1.44 4.13
CA LEU A 4 -8.26 -2.45 3.46
C LEU A 4 -8.14 -3.75 4.27
N ARG A 5 -8.87 -3.91 5.38
CA ARG A 5 -8.75 -5.06 6.28
C ARG A 5 -8.97 -6.42 5.62
N SER A 6 -9.74 -6.47 4.54
CA SER A 6 -9.98 -7.68 3.77
C SER A 6 -9.39 -7.63 2.35
N ASN A 7 -8.52 -6.67 2.06
CA ASN A 7 -7.89 -6.51 0.75
C ASN A 7 -6.66 -7.41 0.65
N VAL A 8 -6.74 -8.41 -0.22
CA VAL A 8 -5.66 -9.40 -0.45
C VAL A 8 -4.69 -9.00 -1.57
N GLY A 9 -4.77 -7.77 -2.06
CA GLY A 9 -3.92 -7.28 -3.13
C GLY A 9 -4.66 -7.06 -4.44
N GLY A 10 -3.91 -6.92 -5.52
CA GLY A 10 -4.44 -6.63 -6.85
C GLY A 10 -3.39 -6.00 -7.75
N TYR A 11 -3.82 -5.10 -8.63
CA TYR A 11 -2.96 -4.51 -9.65
C TYR A 11 -2.24 -3.24 -9.15
N PRO A 12 -0.93 -3.07 -9.43
CA PRO A 12 -0.18 -1.86 -9.08
C PRO A 12 -0.76 -0.57 -9.69
N GLU A 13 -1.42 -0.67 -10.85
CA GLU A 13 -2.11 0.46 -11.50
C GLU A 13 -3.25 1.01 -10.63
N THR A 14 -3.98 0.13 -9.93
CA THR A 14 -5.02 0.53 -8.99
C THR A 14 -4.42 1.25 -7.78
N VAL A 15 -3.27 0.77 -7.27
CA VAL A 15 -2.52 1.46 -6.21
C VAL A 15 -2.13 2.86 -6.65
N ALA A 16 -1.53 2.99 -7.84
CA ALA A 16 -1.11 4.28 -8.39
C ALA A 16 -2.29 5.25 -8.53
N TYR A 17 -3.42 4.78 -9.06
CA TYR A 17 -4.61 5.60 -9.21
C TYR A 17 -5.19 6.07 -7.86
N LEU A 18 -5.39 5.14 -6.91
CA LEU A 18 -5.92 5.47 -5.59
C LEU A 18 -4.98 6.38 -4.79
N ALA A 19 -3.67 6.12 -4.87
CA ALA A 19 -2.68 7.00 -4.26
C ALA A 19 -2.75 8.42 -4.85
N GLY A 20 -2.91 8.56 -6.17
CA GLY A 20 -3.09 9.86 -6.82
C GLY A 20 -4.30 10.61 -6.29
N ARG A 21 -5.43 9.92 -6.08
CA ARG A 21 -6.64 10.52 -5.49
C ARG A 21 -6.42 11.09 -4.08
N LEU A 22 -5.39 10.62 -3.37
CA LEU A 22 -5.09 11.02 -1.99
C LEU A 22 -3.87 11.94 -1.89
N LEU A 23 -2.91 11.88 -2.82
CA LEU A 23 -1.67 12.65 -2.77
C LEU A 23 -1.74 14.00 -3.51
N GLY A 24 -2.77 14.21 -4.32
CA GLY A 24 -2.98 15.46 -5.06
C GLY A 24 -3.03 15.27 -6.57
N ASP A 25 -3.27 16.38 -7.29
CA ASP A 25 -3.57 16.34 -8.73
C ASP A 25 -2.34 16.12 -9.62
N LYS A 26 -1.12 16.26 -9.08
CA LYS A 26 0.13 16.10 -9.81
C LYS A 26 0.70 14.70 -9.65
N ALA A 27 1.33 14.19 -10.70
CA ALA A 27 2.01 12.90 -10.67
C ALA A 27 3.12 12.86 -9.60
N VAL A 28 3.11 11.81 -8.78
CA VAL A 28 4.08 11.56 -7.69
C VAL A 28 4.70 10.19 -7.92
N LYS A 29 6.03 10.11 -7.86
CA LYS A 29 6.72 8.80 -7.89
C LYS A 29 6.43 8.04 -6.59
N LEU A 30 5.85 6.85 -6.70
CA LEU A 30 5.58 5.97 -5.57
C LEU A 30 6.76 5.06 -5.28
N SER A 31 7.18 4.31 -6.28
CA SER A 31 8.22 3.29 -6.13
C SER A 31 8.95 3.03 -7.44
N GLU A 32 10.00 2.26 -7.32
CA GLU A 32 10.71 1.64 -8.42
C GLU A 32 10.83 0.14 -8.15
N VAL A 33 10.59 -0.68 -9.17
CA VAL A 33 10.81 -2.12 -9.10
C VAL A 33 12.02 -2.46 -9.94
N THR A 34 13.02 -3.06 -9.31
CA THR A 34 14.23 -3.55 -9.95
C THR A 34 14.03 -5.01 -10.31
N TYR A 35 14.06 -5.32 -11.60
CA TYR A 35 14.10 -6.67 -12.15
C TYR A 35 15.54 -7.03 -12.53
N ARG A 36 15.75 -8.25 -12.98
CA ARG A 36 17.08 -8.74 -13.38
C ARG A 36 17.74 -7.91 -14.48
N ASP A 37 16.96 -7.41 -15.44
CA ASP A 37 17.41 -6.81 -16.70
C ASP A 37 16.85 -5.41 -16.97
N HIS A 38 15.92 -4.94 -16.14
CA HIS A 38 15.33 -3.60 -16.29
C HIS A 38 14.79 -3.07 -14.97
N HIS A 39 14.36 -1.78 -15.00
CA HIS A 39 13.68 -1.12 -13.88
C HIS A 39 12.34 -0.59 -14.36
N ARG A 40 11.31 -0.62 -13.51
CA ARG A 40 10.01 -0.03 -13.76
C ARG A 40 9.65 0.93 -12.64
N GLN A 41 9.33 2.17 -12.98
CA GLN A 41 8.85 3.17 -12.02
C GLN A 41 7.33 3.18 -12.00
N TRP A 42 6.80 3.33 -10.80
CA TRP A 42 5.38 3.51 -10.56
C TRP A 42 5.12 4.94 -10.12
N TRP A 43 4.24 5.61 -10.85
CA TRP A 43 3.84 6.99 -10.63
C TRP A 43 2.33 7.06 -10.50
N THR A 44 1.82 7.97 -9.65
CA THR A 44 0.41 8.34 -9.70
C THR A 44 0.13 9.06 -11.04
N PRO A 45 -1.09 8.93 -11.60
CA PRO A 45 -1.44 9.71 -12.79
C PRO A 45 -1.59 11.20 -12.45
N ASP A 46 -1.40 12.07 -13.43
CA ASP A 46 -1.95 13.41 -13.37
C ASP A 46 -3.48 13.34 -13.37
N LEU A 47 -4.10 14.06 -12.45
CA LEU A 47 -5.55 14.11 -12.33
C LEU A 47 -6.08 15.50 -12.72
N PRO A 48 -7.33 15.59 -13.18
CA PRO A 48 -7.97 16.89 -13.36
C PRO A 48 -7.98 17.68 -12.05
N ALA A 49 -7.70 18.98 -12.13
CA ALA A 49 -7.62 19.85 -10.97
C ALA A 49 -8.88 19.76 -10.08
N GLY A 50 -8.68 19.67 -8.78
CA GLY A 50 -9.75 19.59 -7.79
C GLY A 50 -10.46 18.23 -7.70
N THR A 51 -9.93 17.19 -8.35
CA THR A 51 -10.51 15.84 -8.25
C THR A 51 -9.86 14.97 -7.18
N ALA A 52 -8.69 15.34 -6.68
CA ALA A 52 -8.07 14.69 -5.53
C ALA A 52 -8.78 15.05 -4.22
N VAL A 53 -8.66 14.18 -3.23
CA VAL A 53 -9.10 14.48 -1.85
C VAL A 53 -8.23 15.61 -1.31
N PRO A 54 -8.81 16.68 -0.71
CA PRO A 54 -8.03 17.79 -0.14
C PRO A 54 -6.90 17.27 0.78
N VAL A 55 -5.70 17.83 0.63
CA VAL A 55 -4.51 17.33 1.34
C VAL A 55 -4.58 17.57 2.86
N ASP A 56 -5.37 18.54 3.31
CA ASP A 56 -5.66 18.87 4.70
C ASP A 56 -6.78 18.00 5.30
N MET A 57 -7.54 17.28 4.47
CA MET A 57 -8.57 16.35 4.97
C MET A 57 -7.89 15.13 5.62
N PRO A 58 -8.13 14.85 6.91
CA PRO A 58 -7.56 13.67 7.56
C PRO A 58 -8.11 12.39 6.95
N VAL A 59 -7.22 11.41 6.73
CA VAL A 59 -7.58 10.10 6.18
C VAL A 59 -6.98 9.00 7.03
N ALA A 60 -7.83 8.10 7.51
CA ALA A 60 -7.41 6.84 8.13
C ALA A 60 -7.53 5.69 7.12
N VAL A 61 -6.50 4.82 7.10
CA VAL A 61 -6.49 3.56 6.35
C VAL A 61 -6.51 2.41 7.34
N LEU A 62 -7.55 1.58 7.25
CA LEU A 62 -7.72 0.44 8.13
C LEU A 62 -7.06 -0.79 7.53
N VAL A 63 -6.19 -1.45 8.29
CA VAL A 63 -5.43 -2.63 7.86
C VAL A 63 -5.57 -3.78 8.86
N SER A 64 -5.26 -4.99 8.42
CA SER A 64 -5.24 -6.18 9.27
C SER A 64 -4.16 -7.16 8.84
N GLY A 65 -3.98 -8.25 9.58
CA GLY A 65 -3.13 -9.38 9.16
C GLY A 65 -3.56 -10.05 7.85
N ARG A 66 -4.66 -9.64 7.23
CA ARG A 66 -5.14 -10.10 5.91
C ARG A 66 -4.91 -9.08 4.79
N THR A 67 -4.54 -7.85 5.11
CA THR A 67 -4.15 -6.84 4.12
C THR A 67 -2.85 -7.28 3.47
N PHE A 68 -2.83 -7.48 2.15
CA PHE A 68 -1.71 -8.14 1.49
C PHE A 68 -1.30 -7.46 0.18
N SER A 69 -0.02 -7.59 -0.23
CA SER A 69 0.50 -7.19 -1.54
C SER A 69 0.14 -5.73 -1.91
N SER A 70 -0.60 -5.50 -3.00
CA SER A 70 -1.03 -4.15 -3.42
C SER A 70 -1.87 -3.41 -2.38
N GLY A 71 -2.57 -4.11 -1.47
CA GLY A 71 -3.22 -3.49 -0.32
C GLY A 71 -2.22 -2.88 0.65
N GLU A 72 -1.12 -3.61 0.92
CA GLU A 72 -0.01 -3.12 1.73
C GLU A 72 0.73 -1.98 1.03
N ALA A 73 0.94 -2.10 -0.30
CA ALA A 73 1.60 -1.08 -1.10
C ALA A 73 0.90 0.28 -0.98
N LEU A 74 -0.44 0.30 -1.10
CA LEU A 74 -1.21 1.53 -0.95
C LEU A 74 -1.04 2.13 0.45
N ALA A 75 -1.18 1.32 1.50
CA ALA A 75 -1.00 1.75 2.89
C ALA A 75 0.42 2.29 3.13
N TYR A 76 1.45 1.56 2.69
CA TYR A 76 2.85 1.90 2.86
C TYR A 76 3.22 3.22 2.16
N HIS A 77 2.88 3.34 0.87
CA HIS A 77 3.19 4.55 0.10
C HIS A 77 2.53 5.80 0.66
N LEU A 78 1.30 5.69 1.14
CA LEU A 78 0.58 6.82 1.76
C LEU A 78 1.14 7.16 3.15
N GLN A 79 1.48 6.14 3.96
CA GLN A 79 2.12 6.31 5.27
C GLN A 79 3.50 6.98 5.14
N ALA A 80 4.33 6.51 4.22
CA ALA A 80 5.67 7.05 3.97
C ALA A 80 5.66 8.55 3.61
N ARG A 81 4.54 9.03 3.05
CA ARG A 81 4.33 10.44 2.68
C ARG A 81 3.56 11.23 3.74
N GLY A 82 3.29 10.64 4.90
CA GLY A 82 2.55 11.29 5.98
C GLY A 82 1.11 11.66 5.60
N ARG A 83 0.55 11.01 4.56
CA ARG A 83 -0.77 11.38 4.04
C ARG A 83 -1.92 10.77 4.84
N VAL A 84 -1.68 9.66 5.49
CA VAL A 84 -2.70 8.88 6.20
C VAL A 84 -2.23 8.41 7.57
N THR A 85 -3.16 8.15 8.46
CA THR A 85 -2.94 7.36 9.68
C THR A 85 -3.34 5.91 9.40
N ILE A 86 -2.43 4.96 9.61
CA ILE A 86 -2.72 3.53 9.52
C ILE A 86 -3.26 3.05 10.87
N VAL A 87 -4.40 2.37 10.84
CA VAL A 87 -5.11 1.90 12.02
C VAL A 87 -5.42 0.41 11.88
N GLY A 88 -5.17 -0.39 12.90
CA GLY A 88 -5.47 -1.82 12.94
C GLY A 88 -4.27 -2.68 13.29
N GLU A 89 -4.11 -3.81 12.63
CA GLU A 89 -3.03 -4.78 12.88
C GLU A 89 -1.90 -4.62 11.86
N ARG A 90 -0.68 -5.01 12.24
CA ARG A 90 0.45 -5.10 11.30
C ARG A 90 0.12 -6.07 10.17
N THR A 91 0.45 -5.67 8.94
CA THR A 91 0.24 -6.50 7.75
C THR A 91 1.34 -7.57 7.58
N PRO A 92 1.15 -8.61 6.73
CA PRO A 92 2.10 -9.73 6.61
C PRO A 92 3.46 -9.38 6.03
N GLY A 93 3.55 -8.49 5.04
CA GLY A 93 4.81 -8.08 4.43
C GLY A 93 5.12 -8.78 3.10
N ALA A 94 4.34 -8.46 2.06
CA ALA A 94 4.57 -8.93 0.69
C ALA A 94 4.74 -7.71 -0.24
N ALA A 95 5.98 -7.31 -0.46
CA ALA A 95 6.33 -6.14 -1.27
C ALA A 95 6.84 -6.49 -2.66
N ASP A 96 7.57 -7.58 -2.76
CA ASP A 96 8.28 -7.94 -3.97
C ASP A 96 7.33 -8.52 -5.03
N HIS A 97 7.63 -8.24 -6.28
CA HIS A 97 6.87 -8.81 -7.39
C HIS A 97 7.19 -10.30 -7.52
N VAL A 98 6.16 -11.12 -7.56
CA VAL A 98 6.27 -12.57 -7.69
C VAL A 98 5.77 -13.05 -9.06
N THR A 99 6.27 -14.20 -9.49
CA THR A 99 5.77 -14.93 -10.66
C THR A 99 5.50 -16.39 -10.30
N ASP A 100 4.47 -16.94 -10.90
CA ASP A 100 4.13 -18.35 -10.75
C ASP A 100 5.12 -19.23 -11.51
N ILE A 101 5.70 -20.20 -10.81
CA ILE A 101 6.53 -21.24 -11.42
C ILE A 101 5.90 -22.60 -11.18
N ARG A 102 5.66 -23.34 -12.25
CA ARG A 102 5.18 -24.72 -12.15
C ARG A 102 6.33 -25.64 -11.74
N LEU A 103 6.28 -26.16 -10.53
CA LEU A 103 7.30 -27.06 -9.96
C LEU A 103 7.00 -28.51 -10.26
N ALA A 104 5.73 -28.90 -10.36
CA ALA A 104 5.25 -30.24 -10.71
C ALA A 104 3.85 -30.17 -11.35
N ALA A 105 3.31 -31.32 -11.74
CA ALA A 105 1.98 -31.38 -12.38
C ALA A 105 0.87 -30.71 -11.57
N THR A 106 0.95 -30.78 -10.23
CA THR A 106 -0.05 -30.27 -9.28
C THR A 106 0.51 -29.24 -8.29
N VAL A 107 1.76 -28.77 -8.49
CA VAL A 107 2.42 -27.84 -7.57
C VAL A 107 2.89 -26.61 -8.33
N THR A 108 2.38 -25.46 -7.94
CA THR A 108 2.85 -24.14 -8.38
C THR A 108 3.47 -23.44 -7.19
N GLY A 109 4.60 -22.76 -7.38
CA GLY A 109 5.24 -21.91 -6.40
C GLY A 109 5.29 -20.47 -6.92
N GLU A 110 5.19 -19.50 -6.03
CA GLU A 110 5.44 -18.09 -6.31
C GLU A 110 6.90 -17.76 -5.99
N LEU A 111 7.63 -17.22 -6.95
CA LEU A 111 9.02 -16.80 -6.75
C LEU A 111 9.16 -15.29 -6.95
N PRO A 112 9.86 -14.57 -6.05
CA PRO A 112 10.17 -13.18 -6.23
C PRO A 112 11.09 -12.99 -7.45
N PHE A 113 10.73 -12.05 -8.34
CA PHE A 113 11.50 -11.71 -9.52
C PHE A 113 11.71 -10.20 -9.70
N GLY A 114 11.11 -9.37 -8.85
CA GLY A 114 11.27 -7.93 -8.87
C GLY A 114 11.26 -7.34 -7.46
N TYR A 115 12.34 -6.64 -7.10
CA TYR A 115 12.50 -5.98 -5.80
C TYR A 115 11.90 -4.57 -5.83
N CYS A 116 10.90 -4.33 -4.98
CA CYS A 116 10.23 -3.03 -4.88
C CYS A 116 11.01 -2.09 -3.94
N THR A 117 11.15 -0.81 -4.31
CA THR A 117 11.74 0.24 -3.46
C THR A 117 10.83 1.47 -3.47
N ASP A 118 10.32 1.87 -2.30
CA ASP A 118 9.56 3.12 -2.16
C ASP A 118 10.48 4.33 -2.33
N SER A 119 10.01 5.35 -3.05
CA SER A 119 10.82 6.51 -3.43
C SER A 119 11.10 7.49 -2.28
N VAL A 120 10.39 7.39 -1.16
CA VAL A 120 10.60 8.24 0.03
C VAL A 120 11.48 7.52 1.05
N THR A 121 11.18 6.25 1.35
CA THR A 121 11.89 5.51 2.39
C THR A 121 13.19 4.86 1.90
N GLY A 122 13.35 4.68 0.58
CA GLY A 122 14.48 3.95 -0.01
C GLY A 122 14.48 2.45 0.31
N THR A 123 13.37 1.92 0.85
CA THR A 123 13.20 0.52 1.24
C THR A 123 11.77 0.06 0.93
N ASN A 124 11.34 -1.07 1.49
CA ASN A 124 10.00 -1.62 1.33
C ASN A 124 9.51 -2.29 2.62
N TRP A 125 8.35 -2.95 2.54
CA TRP A 125 7.70 -3.67 3.65
C TRP A 125 7.88 -5.20 3.59
N GLU A 126 8.73 -5.73 2.68
CA GLU A 126 8.96 -7.18 2.53
C GLU A 126 9.38 -7.81 3.85
N GLY A 127 8.70 -8.89 4.25
CA GLY A 127 8.94 -9.65 5.46
C GLY A 127 8.72 -8.90 6.78
N ARG A 128 8.29 -7.61 6.74
CA ARG A 128 8.09 -6.76 7.92
C ARG A 128 6.66 -6.30 8.10
N GLY A 129 5.94 -6.14 6.97
CA GLY A 129 4.60 -5.56 6.94
C GLY A 129 4.57 -4.07 7.19
N VAL A 130 3.40 -3.50 7.00
CA VAL A 130 3.09 -2.10 7.33
C VAL A 130 2.67 -2.05 8.80
N ALA A 131 3.40 -1.27 9.60
CA ALA A 131 3.07 -1.06 11.01
C ALA A 131 2.00 0.02 11.15
N PRO A 132 0.90 -0.22 11.89
CA PRO A 132 -0.07 0.81 12.17
C PRO A 132 0.50 1.87 13.13
N GLN A 133 0.03 3.12 13.02
CA GLN A 133 0.25 4.16 14.02
C GLN A 133 -0.72 4.03 15.20
N VAL A 134 -1.93 3.52 14.94
CA VAL A 134 -2.91 3.18 15.96
C VAL A 134 -3.11 1.66 15.93
N ASP A 135 -2.41 0.97 16.83
CA ASP A 135 -2.44 -0.50 16.94
C ASP A 135 -3.70 -0.94 17.70
N CYS A 136 -4.51 -1.78 17.08
CA CYS A 136 -5.72 -2.36 17.66
C CYS A 136 -6.14 -3.61 16.89
N ALA A 137 -7.05 -4.41 17.47
CA ALA A 137 -7.64 -5.53 16.75
C ALA A 137 -8.40 -5.04 15.50
N ALA A 138 -8.36 -5.82 14.41
CA ALA A 138 -9.02 -5.46 13.16
C ALA A 138 -10.51 -5.16 13.31
N GLY A 139 -11.18 -5.83 14.27
CA GLY A 139 -12.60 -5.59 14.58
C GLY A 139 -12.87 -4.20 15.14
N ASP A 140 -11.91 -3.63 15.88
CA ASP A 140 -12.04 -2.35 16.58
C ASP A 140 -11.51 -1.16 15.77
N ALA A 141 -10.93 -1.42 14.59
CA ALA A 141 -10.20 -0.41 13.81
C ALA A 141 -11.07 0.78 13.36
N ILE A 142 -12.38 0.59 13.15
CA ILE A 142 -13.29 1.68 12.79
C ILE A 142 -13.42 2.65 13.97
N ASP A 143 -13.73 2.13 15.15
CA ASP A 143 -13.96 2.93 16.36
C ASP A 143 -12.66 3.63 16.79
N ALA A 144 -11.52 2.92 16.70
CA ALA A 144 -10.20 3.49 16.98
C ALA A 144 -9.84 4.62 16.00
N ALA A 145 -10.15 4.45 14.71
CA ALA A 145 -9.92 5.50 13.70
C ALA A 145 -10.81 6.73 13.94
N LEU A 146 -12.08 6.52 14.27
CA LEU A 146 -13.00 7.62 14.62
C LEU A 146 -12.50 8.38 15.85
N ALA A 147 -12.15 7.70 16.92
CA ALA A 147 -11.62 8.31 18.13
C ALA A 147 -10.34 9.13 17.84
N HIS A 148 -9.41 8.59 17.03
CA HIS A 148 -8.16 9.27 16.65
C HIS A 148 -8.39 10.53 15.79
N MET A 149 -9.41 10.53 14.91
CA MET A 149 -9.68 11.67 14.02
C MET A 149 -10.50 12.79 14.67
N THR A 150 -11.14 12.52 15.82
CA THR A 150 -12.02 13.49 16.52
C THR A 150 -11.41 14.10 17.79
N GLY A 151 -10.28 13.56 18.27
CA GLY A 151 -9.52 14.07 19.42
C GLY A 151 -8.43 15.01 19.01
#